data_543eb702337ddb0a5cea0cd42e613ef7
#
_entry.id   543eb702337ddb0a5cea0cd42e613ef7
#
_cell.length_a   1.000
_cell.length_b   1.000
_cell.length_c   1.000
_cell.angle_alpha   90.00
_cell.angle_beta   90.00
_cell.angle_gamma   90.00
#
_symmetry.space_group_name_H-M   'P 1'
#
loop_
_entity.id
_entity.type
_entity.pdbx_description
1 polymer ?
#
loop_
_entity_poly.entity_id
_entity_poly.type
_entity_poly.pdbx_seq_one_letter_code
_entity_poly.pdbx_strand_id
1 'polypeptide(L)'
;VSVWTDFRDKIASRKITLFEIDVPELHTFFLPEEAGIWMLKIRDYRKGVSGSFKTGAFCFGNFKGAFTSQNLGWNDAAKIVGSVMVDQEAYTEAASLADCRSTEKSFYYAGDTTLYIHFEDWNPPHVFQRIELGIVNGFATQDSWQADVFYEGRIKATPTITKSKDPLYFGLIRYGGGTVELLNNDGHFDALIQNNIFGQPCRIKFGGDDLTYAQYYTVFTGFVEDYKIDSTRFRVRITDERKKLARNLPVNAFDDTTYPDIKPRNVGKSIPMAYGEITNAPVICTNEEESTPANYAFKIVDTTYHSIKEITQVYVEGEEKTHSNESLANATFTLSTSDYSPGDTVTVDFKGYDDSVGKDGSGTLIDNPLDIIEDLFLNHLDITYGASEFNTSEWATAKAAVYNVALWIKDRKSIIDLIENMSLSVFGNFIVQGDGLYTFRLTDNSAASSKTILRDEQLTEPSAEYDSTEFLSSVIVKYDKDQDSGDYIEYPDTSRESDVHDNYKTYREKEFETLLKDAADAATLASAILDEMESIRPVFPVVTKTHVIDLEIMDNVTVQIDRKSSAWYGNNKCEVVGISIDLDANRVQLDCKYIEAA
;
A
#
# COMPACT_ATOMS: atom_id res chain seq x y z
N VAL A 1 22.17 -16.80 -12.50
CA VAL A 1 20.82 -17.25 -12.85
C VAL A 1 20.21 -17.85 -11.59
N SER A 2 19.05 -17.37 -11.13
CA SER A 2 18.39 -17.89 -9.94
C SER A 2 17.71 -19.22 -10.22
N VAL A 3 17.56 -20.08 -9.21
CA VAL A 3 16.81 -21.35 -9.32
C VAL A 3 15.38 -21.09 -9.80
N TRP A 4 14.77 -19.97 -9.39
CA TRP A 4 13.48 -19.52 -9.88
C TRP A 4 13.49 -19.27 -11.39
N THR A 5 14.49 -18.58 -11.95
CA THR A 5 14.60 -18.31 -13.38
C THR A 5 14.71 -19.61 -14.17
N ASP A 6 15.56 -20.56 -13.71
CA ASP A 6 15.69 -21.86 -14.34
C ASP A 6 14.38 -22.67 -14.34
N PHE A 7 13.64 -22.63 -13.22
CA PHE A 7 12.33 -23.28 -13.12
C PHE A 7 11.28 -22.60 -14.00
N ARG A 8 11.20 -21.28 -13.92
CA ARG A 8 10.25 -20.48 -14.70
C ARG A 8 10.34 -20.78 -16.19
N ASP A 9 11.57 -20.89 -16.70
CA ASP A 9 11.85 -21.07 -18.12
C ASP A 9 11.74 -22.54 -18.57
N LYS A 10 11.58 -23.50 -17.64
CA LYS A 10 11.33 -24.92 -17.97
C LYS A 10 9.89 -25.13 -18.44
N ILE A 11 9.73 -25.56 -19.67
CA ILE A 11 8.41 -25.86 -20.26
C ILE A 11 7.78 -27.15 -19.66
N ALA A 12 8.60 -28.11 -19.25
CA ALA A 12 8.16 -29.45 -18.84
C ALA A 12 8.01 -29.65 -17.32
N SER A 13 8.28 -28.61 -16.49
CA SER A 13 8.12 -28.76 -15.05
C SER A 13 6.64 -28.66 -14.63
N ARG A 14 6.30 -29.47 -13.62
CA ARG A 14 4.95 -29.46 -13.03
C ARG A 14 4.75 -28.18 -12.24
N LYS A 15 3.74 -27.39 -12.61
CA LYS A 15 3.40 -26.12 -11.97
C LYS A 15 2.42 -26.36 -10.82
N ILE A 16 2.65 -25.68 -9.70
CA ILE A 16 1.82 -25.76 -8.50
C ILE A 16 1.47 -24.34 -8.06
N THR A 17 0.18 -24.09 -7.82
CA THR A 17 -0.29 -22.87 -7.18
C THR A 17 -0.61 -23.18 -5.73
N LEU A 18 -0.12 -22.34 -4.81
CA LEU A 18 -0.43 -22.36 -3.39
C LEU A 18 -1.34 -21.19 -3.06
N PHE A 19 -2.30 -21.41 -2.18
CA PHE A 19 -3.13 -20.38 -1.60
C PHE A 19 -3.07 -20.49 -0.08
N GLU A 20 -2.73 -19.41 0.57
CA GLU A 20 -2.57 -19.31 2.01
C GLU A 20 -3.54 -18.28 2.58
N ILE A 21 -4.16 -18.59 3.69
CA ILE A 21 -5.00 -17.68 4.48
C ILE A 21 -4.51 -17.72 5.92
N ASP A 22 -4.24 -16.55 6.48
CA ASP A 22 -4.02 -16.39 7.90
C ASP A 22 -5.39 -16.44 8.60
N VAL A 23 -5.72 -17.59 9.20
CA VAL A 23 -6.95 -17.72 9.96
C VAL A 23 -6.62 -17.60 11.43
N PRO A 24 -7.20 -16.61 12.13
CA PRO A 24 -7.12 -16.59 13.59
C PRO A 24 -7.96 -17.76 14.10
N GLU A 25 -7.34 -18.91 14.28
CA GLU A 25 -7.93 -19.92 15.13
C GLU A 25 -7.75 -19.45 16.57
N LEU A 26 -8.85 -19.05 17.18
CA LEU A 26 -8.94 -18.72 18.60
C LEU A 26 -8.67 -19.96 19.43
N HIS A 27 -7.42 -20.32 19.60
CA HIS A 27 -7.02 -21.21 20.66
C HIS A 27 -6.93 -20.38 21.94
N THR A 28 -8.02 -20.31 22.69
CA THR A 28 -8.05 -19.65 24.00
C THR A 28 -7.35 -20.53 25.01
N PHE A 29 -6.24 -20.06 25.53
CA PHE A 29 -5.49 -20.73 26.59
C PHE A 29 -5.85 -20.10 27.94
N PHE A 30 -6.37 -20.89 28.84
CA PHE A 30 -6.55 -20.48 30.24
C PHE A 30 -5.42 -21.06 31.06
N LEU A 31 -4.70 -20.23 31.78
CA LEU A 31 -3.64 -20.64 32.70
C LEU A 31 -4.25 -20.88 34.08
N PRO A 32 -4.24 -22.12 34.63
CA PRO A 32 -4.65 -22.33 36.00
C PRO A 32 -3.55 -21.89 36.99
N GLU A 33 -3.95 -21.21 38.05
CA GLU A 33 -3.10 -20.79 39.14
C GLU A 33 -2.64 -21.99 39.96
N GLU A 34 -1.47 -22.57 39.67
CA GLU A 34 -0.74 -23.42 40.63
C GLU A 34 0.76 -23.28 40.46
N ALA A 35 1.46 -23.18 41.55
CA ALA A 35 2.86 -22.83 41.65
C ALA A 35 3.79 -23.73 40.84
N GLY A 36 4.45 -23.20 39.84
CA GLY A 36 5.66 -23.73 39.19
C GLY A 36 5.47 -24.61 37.98
N ILE A 37 4.26 -25.04 37.60
CA ILE A 37 3.99 -25.83 36.39
C ILE A 37 2.72 -25.28 35.73
N TRP A 38 2.88 -24.68 34.56
CA TRP A 38 1.76 -24.15 33.80
C TRP A 38 1.30 -25.18 32.77
N MET A 39 0.02 -25.59 32.85
CA MET A 39 -0.59 -26.46 31.87
C MET A 39 -1.47 -25.65 30.92
N LEU A 40 -1.14 -25.65 29.65
CA LEU A 40 -1.96 -25.07 28.60
C LEU A 40 -3.01 -26.08 28.18
N LYS A 41 -4.30 -25.78 28.36
CA LYS A 41 -5.41 -26.58 27.83
C LYS A 41 -5.82 -25.98 26.49
N ILE A 42 -5.48 -26.67 25.41
CA ILE A 42 -5.94 -26.32 24.06
C ILE A 42 -7.30 -26.96 23.84
N ARG A 43 -8.30 -26.18 23.54
CA ARG A 43 -9.59 -26.66 23.07
C ARG A 43 -9.57 -26.67 21.54
N ASP A 44 -9.45 -27.87 20.95
CA ASP A 44 -9.56 -28.04 19.51
C ASP A 44 -11.04 -27.93 19.11
N TYR A 45 -11.42 -26.78 18.54
CA TYR A 45 -12.78 -26.53 18.08
C TYR A 45 -13.08 -27.17 16.72
N ARG A 46 -12.07 -27.70 16.01
CA ARG A 46 -12.27 -28.23 14.65
C ARG A 46 -13.00 -29.55 14.56
N LYS A 47 -13.07 -30.32 15.61
CA LYS A 47 -13.58 -31.70 15.52
C LYS A 47 -14.91 -31.91 16.15
N GLY A 48 -15.76 -31.05 16.51
CA GLY A 48 -17.07 -31.38 17.02
C GLY A 48 -17.11 -32.63 17.94
N VAL A 49 -15.92 -33.18 18.26
CA VAL A 49 -15.71 -34.36 19.06
C VAL A 49 -15.39 -33.92 20.48
N SER A 50 -16.38 -34.01 21.30
CA SER A 50 -16.18 -33.93 22.74
C SER A 50 -15.05 -34.86 23.18
N GLY A 51 -13.97 -34.27 23.71
CA GLY A 51 -13.23 -35.00 24.71
C GLY A 51 -11.81 -35.44 24.47
N SER A 52 -10.99 -34.79 23.67
CA SER A 52 -9.55 -35.00 23.87
C SER A 52 -8.82 -33.68 24.10
N PHE A 53 -8.69 -33.32 25.36
CA PHE A 53 -7.71 -32.35 25.79
C PHE A 53 -6.33 -33.00 25.74
N LYS A 54 -5.42 -32.54 24.91
CA LYS A 54 -4.01 -32.86 25.10
C LYS A 54 -3.41 -31.79 25.99
N THR A 55 -2.95 -32.19 27.13
CA THR A 55 -2.25 -31.34 28.09
C THR A 55 -0.79 -31.31 27.71
N GLY A 56 -0.27 -30.16 27.29
CA GLY A 56 1.16 -29.93 27.18
C GLY A 56 1.66 -29.26 28.45
N ALA A 57 2.73 -29.76 29.04
CA ALA A 57 3.40 -29.11 30.15
C ALA A 57 4.35 -28.05 29.64
N PHE A 58 4.24 -26.81 30.11
CA PHE A 58 5.20 -25.74 29.85
C PHE A 58 6.19 -25.70 30.99
N CYS A 59 7.46 -25.93 30.70
CA CYS A 59 8.52 -25.70 31.67
C CYS A 59 9.09 -24.30 31.47
N PHE A 60 8.99 -23.47 32.50
CA PHE A 60 9.83 -22.27 32.60
C PHE A 60 11.27 -22.72 32.86
N GLY A 61 12.11 -22.68 31.84
CA GLY A 61 13.55 -22.68 32.03
C GLY A 61 13.99 -21.35 32.66
N ASN A 62 15.10 -21.34 33.41
CA ASN A 62 15.69 -20.17 34.05
C ASN A 62 16.14 -19.07 33.07
N PHE A 63 15.52 -18.92 31.93
CA PHE A 63 15.84 -17.94 30.91
C PHE A 63 14.69 -16.95 30.79
N LYS A 64 15.03 -15.68 30.92
CA LYS A 64 14.14 -14.53 30.78
C LYS A 64 13.12 -14.76 29.67
N GLY A 65 11.88 -14.98 30.08
CA GLY A 65 10.72 -14.68 29.29
C GLY A 65 10.37 -15.52 28.06
N ALA A 66 11.07 -16.58 27.69
CA ALA A 66 10.71 -17.40 26.54
C ALA A 66 9.95 -18.68 26.96
N PHE A 67 8.78 -18.91 26.38
CA PHE A 67 8.06 -20.18 26.51
C PHE A 67 8.58 -21.20 25.51
N THR A 68 8.72 -22.46 25.93
CA THR A 68 8.80 -23.60 25.04
C THR A 68 7.60 -24.50 25.27
N SER A 69 6.73 -24.68 24.26
CA SER A 69 5.73 -25.74 24.30
C SER A 69 6.33 -27.02 23.73
N GLN A 70 6.55 -28.01 24.56
CA GLN A 70 6.73 -29.36 24.07
C GLN A 70 5.35 -29.96 23.84
N ASN A 71 4.98 -30.19 22.59
CA ASN A 71 3.72 -30.80 22.15
C ASN A 71 2.46 -29.93 22.31
N LEU A 72 2.23 -29.02 21.38
CA LEU A 72 0.93 -28.42 21.15
C LEU A 72 -0.12 -29.46 20.71
N GLY A 73 0.27 -30.73 20.60
CA GLY A 73 -0.63 -31.85 20.31
C GLY A 73 -1.30 -31.77 18.92
N TRP A 74 -0.77 -30.95 18.02
CA TRP A 74 -1.24 -30.85 16.67
C TRP A 74 -0.68 -32.03 15.87
N ASN A 75 -1.55 -32.96 15.52
CA ASN A 75 -1.18 -34.09 14.65
C ASN A 75 -1.17 -33.70 13.14
N ASP A 76 -1.40 -32.41 12.83
CA ASP A 76 -1.35 -31.87 11.48
C ASP A 76 -0.04 -31.13 11.27
N ALA A 77 0.88 -31.71 10.51
CA ALA A 77 2.14 -31.13 10.10
C ALA A 77 1.98 -29.89 9.17
N ALA A 78 0.73 -29.50 8.90
CA ALA A 78 0.36 -28.49 7.91
C ALA A 78 0.07 -27.11 8.51
N LYS A 79 0.35 -26.86 9.79
CA LYS A 79 -0.03 -25.60 10.44
C LYS A 79 1.18 -24.74 10.75
N ILE A 80 1.23 -23.57 10.12
CA ILE A 80 2.19 -22.52 10.44
C ILE A 80 1.49 -21.53 11.37
N VAL A 81 2.13 -21.16 12.48
CA VAL A 81 1.64 -20.09 13.34
C VAL A 81 1.98 -18.77 12.70
N GLY A 82 0.98 -18.07 12.16
CA GLY A 82 1.14 -16.80 11.46
C GLY A 82 1.02 -15.58 12.37
N SER A 83 0.37 -15.70 13.52
CA SER A 83 0.25 -14.61 14.49
C SER A 83 0.04 -15.11 15.92
N VAL A 84 0.48 -14.30 16.88
CA VAL A 84 0.25 -14.52 18.31
C VAL A 84 -0.31 -13.24 18.91
N MET A 85 -1.43 -13.32 19.59
CA MET A 85 -2.01 -12.22 20.37
C MET A 85 -2.07 -12.60 21.84
N VAL A 86 -1.67 -11.69 22.69
CA VAL A 86 -1.75 -11.84 24.14
C VAL A 86 -2.57 -10.69 24.69
N ASP A 87 -3.71 -11.00 25.34
CA ASP A 87 -4.65 -10.03 25.88
C ASP A 87 -5.06 -8.94 24.88
N GLN A 88 -5.29 -9.33 23.61
CA GLN A 88 -5.64 -8.47 22.46
C GLN A 88 -4.48 -7.64 21.89
N GLU A 89 -3.25 -7.84 22.35
CA GLU A 89 -2.06 -7.23 21.79
C GLU A 89 -1.33 -8.19 20.86
N ALA A 90 -1.03 -7.75 19.64
CA ALA A 90 -0.30 -8.55 18.66
C ALA A 90 1.20 -8.61 18.99
N TYR A 91 1.76 -9.82 18.93
CA TYR A 91 3.19 -10.06 19.12
C TYR A 91 3.89 -10.18 17.76
N THR A 92 5.12 -9.69 17.69
CA THR A 92 5.89 -9.70 16.45
C THR A 92 6.57 -11.05 16.22
N GLU A 93 6.50 -11.57 14.99
CA GLU A 93 7.25 -12.78 14.64
C GLU A 93 8.75 -12.48 14.60
N ALA A 94 9.54 -13.29 15.31
CA ALA A 94 11.00 -13.18 15.32
C ALA A 94 11.61 -14.07 14.23
N ALA A 95 12.66 -13.60 13.58
CA ALA A 95 13.35 -14.33 12.52
C ALA A 95 14.06 -15.61 13.01
N SER A 96 14.35 -15.69 14.31
CA SER A 96 14.99 -16.85 14.93
C SER A 96 14.62 -16.99 16.40
N LEU A 97 14.88 -18.17 16.98
CA LEU A 97 14.73 -18.37 18.43
C LEU A 97 15.65 -17.44 19.24
N ALA A 98 16.81 -17.08 18.72
CA ALA A 98 17.74 -16.17 19.40
C ALA A 98 17.17 -14.75 19.42
N ASP A 99 16.56 -14.30 18.33
CA ASP A 99 15.88 -13.00 18.24
C ASP A 99 14.66 -12.97 19.16
N CYS A 100 13.82 -14.01 19.15
CA CYS A 100 12.69 -14.13 20.07
C CYS A 100 13.12 -14.04 21.54
N ARG A 101 14.24 -14.63 21.91
CA ARG A 101 14.78 -14.57 23.29
C ARG A 101 15.29 -13.19 23.69
N SER A 102 15.65 -12.34 22.72
CA SER A 102 16.19 -11.00 22.95
C SER A 102 15.17 -9.89 22.79
N THR A 103 14.01 -10.18 22.19
CA THR A 103 12.98 -9.18 21.84
C THR A 103 11.69 -9.48 22.61
N GLU A 104 11.28 -8.58 23.46
CA GLU A 104 9.99 -8.65 24.16
C GLU A 104 8.82 -8.54 23.19
N LYS A 105 7.64 -9.07 23.58
CA LYS A 105 6.43 -9.10 22.73
C LYS A 105 6.69 -9.75 21.37
N SER A 106 7.48 -10.81 21.35
CA SER A 106 7.78 -11.55 20.13
C SER A 106 7.44 -13.03 20.27
N PHE A 107 7.28 -13.69 19.12
CA PHE A 107 7.13 -15.14 19.07
C PHE A 107 8.02 -15.73 17.97
N TYR A 108 8.33 -17.00 18.08
CA TYR A 108 9.03 -17.75 17.05
C TYR A 108 8.46 -19.16 16.97
N TYR A 109 8.06 -19.57 15.78
CA TYR A 109 7.57 -20.91 15.49
C TYR A 109 8.65 -21.73 14.80
N ALA A 110 9.12 -22.78 15.45
CA ALA A 110 10.25 -23.57 14.96
C ALA A 110 9.90 -24.58 13.86
N GLY A 111 8.64 -24.64 13.41
CA GLY A 111 8.20 -25.57 12.36
C GLY A 111 7.99 -27.01 12.83
N ASP A 112 8.39 -27.36 14.05
CA ASP A 112 8.40 -28.71 14.62
C ASP A 112 7.33 -28.93 15.71
N THR A 113 6.24 -28.18 15.68
CA THR A 113 5.23 -28.13 16.74
C THR A 113 5.64 -27.34 18.00
N THR A 114 6.75 -26.62 17.94
CA THR A 114 7.24 -25.81 19.07
C THR A 114 7.06 -24.33 18.78
N LEU A 115 6.26 -23.66 19.61
CA LEU A 115 6.06 -22.23 19.60
C LEU A 115 6.77 -21.60 20.80
N TYR A 116 7.58 -20.59 20.55
CA TYR A 116 8.24 -19.78 21.56
C TYR A 116 7.57 -18.41 21.61
N ILE A 117 7.26 -17.92 22.80
CA ILE A 117 6.67 -16.59 23.03
C ILE A 117 7.47 -15.88 24.10
N HIS A 118 7.91 -14.66 23.81
CA HIS A 118 8.59 -13.78 24.74
C HIS A 118 7.66 -12.65 25.19
N PHE A 119 7.18 -12.73 26.42
CA PHE A 119 6.26 -11.74 27.00
C PHE A 119 6.98 -10.47 27.43
N GLU A 120 6.25 -9.35 27.46
CA GLU A 120 6.73 -8.10 28.01
C GLU A 120 6.93 -8.24 29.52
N ASP A 121 8.04 -7.74 29.99
CA ASP A 121 8.44 -7.70 31.41
C ASP A 121 8.02 -8.91 32.26
N TRP A 122 8.89 -9.33 33.12
CA TRP A 122 8.75 -10.39 34.13
C TRP A 122 7.38 -10.52 34.85
N ASN A 123 6.30 -10.10 34.24
CA ASN A 123 4.98 -10.38 34.76
C ASN A 123 4.69 -11.86 34.59
N PRO A 124 4.51 -12.56 35.72
CA PRO A 124 4.22 -13.96 35.64
C PRO A 124 2.92 -14.19 34.88
N PRO A 125 2.82 -15.28 34.10
CA PRO A 125 1.70 -15.51 33.17
C PRO A 125 0.30 -15.53 33.81
N HIS A 126 0.16 -15.50 35.11
CA HIS A 126 -1.13 -15.35 35.78
C HIS A 126 -1.82 -14.00 35.53
N VAL A 127 -1.07 -13.02 34.98
CA VAL A 127 -1.63 -11.74 34.58
C VAL A 127 -2.27 -11.83 33.19
N PHE A 128 -1.85 -12.79 32.34
CA PHE A 128 -2.40 -12.95 31.01
C PHE A 128 -3.60 -13.87 31.00
N GLN A 129 -4.73 -13.37 30.57
CA GLN A 129 -5.97 -14.13 30.55
C GLN A 129 -6.22 -14.87 29.26
N ARG A 130 -5.61 -14.43 28.14
CA ARG A 130 -5.91 -14.94 26.81
C ARG A 130 -4.71 -14.88 25.88
N ILE A 131 -4.36 -16.02 25.27
CA ILE A 131 -3.39 -16.11 24.19
C ILE A 131 -4.12 -16.62 22.93
N GLU A 132 -4.00 -15.92 21.83
CA GLU A 132 -4.60 -16.27 20.56
C GLU A 132 -3.50 -16.58 19.54
N LEU A 133 -3.64 -17.70 18.82
CA LEU A 133 -2.72 -18.10 17.77
C LEU A 133 -3.42 -18.03 16.43
N GLY A 134 -2.85 -17.25 15.51
CA GLY A 134 -3.22 -17.28 14.11
C GLY A 134 -2.47 -18.39 13.39
N ILE A 135 -3.19 -19.21 12.63
CA ILE A 135 -2.64 -20.31 11.87
C ILE A 135 -2.78 -20.00 10.38
N VAL A 136 -1.67 -20.13 9.64
CA VAL A 136 -1.71 -20.09 8.17
C VAL A 136 -2.27 -21.41 7.68
N ASN A 137 -3.45 -21.38 7.04
CA ASN A 137 -3.96 -22.53 6.30
C ASN A 137 -3.49 -22.45 4.86
N GLY A 138 -2.73 -23.48 4.43
CA GLY A 138 -2.18 -23.59 3.09
C GLY A 138 -2.92 -24.61 2.25
N PHE A 139 -3.31 -24.22 1.05
CA PHE A 139 -3.97 -25.09 0.05
C PHE A 139 -3.21 -25.04 -1.26
N ALA A 140 -3.27 -26.12 -2.04
CA ALA A 140 -2.58 -26.24 -3.32
C ALA A 140 -3.52 -26.75 -4.41
N THR A 141 -3.10 -26.62 -5.67
CA THR A 141 -3.77 -27.24 -6.83
C THR A 141 -3.66 -28.76 -6.82
N GLN A 142 -2.71 -29.28 -6.05
CA GLN A 142 -2.48 -30.70 -5.81
C GLN A 142 -1.77 -30.86 -4.47
N ASP A 143 -1.89 -32.03 -3.84
CA ASP A 143 -1.16 -32.35 -2.60
C ASP A 143 0.33 -32.11 -2.80
N SER A 144 0.91 -31.29 -1.93
CA SER A 144 2.32 -30.90 -2.02
C SER A 144 2.92 -30.69 -0.63
N TRP A 145 4.18 -31.12 -0.46
CA TRP A 145 4.98 -30.82 0.71
C TRP A 145 5.95 -29.70 0.38
N GLN A 146 5.90 -28.63 1.18
CA GLN A 146 6.79 -27.48 1.01
C GLN A 146 7.38 -27.12 2.37
N ALA A 147 8.71 -27.21 2.50
CA ALA A 147 9.44 -26.89 3.74
C ALA A 147 8.79 -27.49 5.01
N ASP A 148 8.51 -28.80 4.98
CA ASP A 148 7.84 -29.55 6.05
C ASP A 148 6.35 -29.17 6.30
N VAL A 149 5.76 -28.33 5.45
CA VAL A 149 4.32 -28.01 5.47
C VAL A 149 3.60 -28.76 4.37
N PHE A 150 2.50 -29.42 4.72
CA PHE A 150 1.63 -30.09 3.77
C PHE A 150 0.55 -29.14 3.29
N TYR A 151 0.48 -28.95 1.97
CA TYR A 151 -0.57 -28.20 1.28
C TYR A 151 -1.55 -29.18 0.66
N GLU A 152 -2.80 -29.17 1.13
CA GLU A 152 -3.84 -30.03 0.56
C GLU A 152 -4.25 -29.56 -0.84
N GLY A 153 -4.41 -30.50 -1.75
CA GLY A 153 -4.87 -30.29 -3.13
C GLY A 153 -6.34 -29.90 -3.25
N ARG A 154 -6.73 -28.79 -2.64
CA ARG A 154 -8.13 -28.30 -2.58
C ARG A 154 -8.43 -27.15 -3.52
N ILE A 155 -7.43 -26.50 -4.12
CA ILE A 155 -7.66 -25.41 -5.06
C ILE A 155 -8.32 -26.00 -6.33
N LYS A 156 -9.55 -25.56 -6.58
CA LYS A 156 -10.30 -25.91 -7.78
C LYS A 156 -10.11 -24.86 -8.88
N ALA A 157 -10.09 -23.60 -8.52
CA ALA A 157 -9.86 -22.49 -9.43
C ALA A 157 -9.23 -21.30 -8.69
N THR A 158 -8.33 -20.63 -9.40
CA THR A 158 -7.71 -19.37 -8.98
C THR A 158 -8.31 -18.20 -9.75
N PRO A 159 -8.33 -16.98 -9.18
CA PRO A 159 -8.76 -15.81 -9.93
C PRO A 159 -7.74 -15.45 -11.00
N THR A 160 -8.18 -14.83 -12.08
CA THR A 160 -7.29 -14.08 -12.95
C THR A 160 -6.89 -12.80 -12.24
N ILE A 161 -5.59 -12.63 -12.00
CA ILE A 161 -5.03 -11.45 -11.36
C ILE A 161 -4.72 -10.43 -12.44
N THR A 162 -5.32 -9.25 -12.35
CA THR A 162 -5.14 -8.19 -13.35
C THR A 162 -4.59 -6.92 -12.71
N LYS A 163 -3.67 -6.28 -13.41
CA LYS A 163 -3.16 -4.94 -13.10
C LYS A 163 -3.15 -4.13 -14.39
N SER A 164 -3.54 -2.87 -14.35
CA SER A 164 -3.45 -1.99 -15.52
C SER A 164 -3.20 -0.54 -15.12
N LYS A 165 -2.35 0.13 -15.88
CA LYS A 165 -2.10 1.57 -15.79
C LYS A 165 -3.24 2.30 -16.50
N ASP A 166 -3.77 3.37 -15.92
CA ASP A 166 -4.74 4.21 -16.61
C ASP A 166 -3.99 5.07 -17.65
N PRO A 167 -4.39 5.06 -18.93
CA PRO A 167 -3.65 5.77 -19.98
C PRO A 167 -3.75 7.30 -19.89
N LEU A 168 -4.79 7.82 -19.22
CA LEU A 168 -5.09 9.26 -19.17
C LEU A 168 -4.95 9.85 -17.76
N TYR A 169 -5.01 9.01 -16.73
CA TYR A 169 -4.92 9.39 -15.33
C TYR A 169 -3.68 8.76 -14.72
N PHE A 170 -2.57 9.47 -14.79
CA PHE A 170 -1.32 9.06 -14.17
C PHE A 170 -1.51 8.89 -12.66
N GLY A 171 -0.77 7.95 -12.09
CA GLY A 171 -0.86 7.65 -10.66
C GLY A 171 -1.90 6.59 -10.28
N LEU A 172 -2.83 6.28 -11.15
CA LEU A 172 -3.88 5.30 -10.91
C LEU A 172 -3.54 3.95 -11.57
N ILE A 173 -3.21 2.96 -10.74
CA ILE A 173 -3.12 1.56 -11.17
C ILE A 173 -4.41 0.84 -10.76
N ARG A 174 -5.09 0.25 -11.73
CA ARG A 174 -6.28 -0.56 -11.48
C ARG A 174 -5.87 -1.99 -11.19
N TYR A 175 -6.42 -2.53 -10.11
CA TYR A 175 -6.20 -3.93 -9.71
C TYR A 175 -7.52 -4.69 -9.78
N GLY A 176 -7.48 -5.88 -10.37
CA GLY A 176 -8.60 -6.80 -10.36
C GLY A 176 -8.50 -7.71 -9.15
N GLY A 177 -9.51 -7.68 -8.30
CA GLY A 177 -9.73 -8.71 -7.29
C GLY A 177 -10.31 -9.96 -7.94
N GLY A 178 -10.43 -11.04 -7.16
CA GLY A 178 -11.02 -12.26 -7.68
C GLY A 178 -11.44 -13.24 -6.59
N THR A 179 -11.89 -14.40 -7.01
CA THR A 179 -12.36 -15.45 -6.11
C THR A 179 -11.51 -16.71 -6.28
N VAL A 180 -10.92 -17.17 -5.18
CA VAL A 180 -10.31 -18.51 -5.10
C VAL A 180 -11.42 -19.50 -4.75
N GLU A 181 -11.55 -20.59 -5.54
CA GLU A 181 -12.48 -21.67 -5.22
C GLU A 181 -11.72 -22.88 -4.66
N LEU A 182 -12.12 -23.33 -3.46
CA LEU A 182 -11.60 -24.51 -2.79
C LEU A 182 -12.67 -25.60 -2.72
N LEU A 183 -12.27 -26.86 -2.76
CA LEU A 183 -13.15 -28.03 -2.66
C LEU A 183 -13.58 -28.24 -1.20
N ASN A 184 -14.88 -28.41 -0.95
CA ASN A 184 -15.47 -28.61 0.38
C ASN A 184 -16.39 -29.84 0.44
N ASN A 185 -16.23 -30.84 -0.42
CA ASN A 185 -17.11 -32.01 -0.50
C ASN A 185 -17.15 -32.85 0.81
N ASP A 186 -16.14 -32.73 1.63
CA ASP A 186 -15.98 -33.42 2.91
C ASP A 186 -16.35 -32.55 4.13
N GLY A 187 -16.81 -31.29 3.90
CA GLY A 187 -17.15 -30.36 4.97
C GLY A 187 -15.94 -29.79 5.72
N HIS A 188 -14.73 -29.90 5.14
CA HIS A 188 -13.48 -29.46 5.77
C HIS A 188 -13.55 -27.99 6.26
N PHE A 189 -14.17 -27.10 5.47
CA PHE A 189 -14.28 -25.68 5.78
C PHE A 189 -15.50 -25.31 6.61
N ASP A 190 -16.42 -26.24 6.91
CA ASP A 190 -17.64 -25.90 7.66
C ASP A 190 -17.35 -25.38 9.07
N ALA A 191 -16.25 -25.82 9.67
CA ALA A 191 -15.80 -25.30 10.96
C ALA A 191 -15.30 -23.85 10.91
N LEU A 192 -14.85 -23.36 9.73
CA LEU A 192 -14.38 -21.97 9.57
C LEU A 192 -15.52 -20.95 9.63
N ILE A 193 -16.79 -21.38 9.46
CA ILE A 193 -17.95 -20.47 9.61
C ILE A 193 -17.99 -19.83 11.00
N GLN A 194 -17.42 -20.49 12.01
CA GLN A 194 -17.36 -19.97 13.38
C GLN A 194 -16.21 -18.98 13.61
N ASN A 195 -15.25 -18.93 12.69
CA ASN A 195 -14.08 -18.07 12.75
C ASN A 195 -14.27 -16.88 11.79
N ASN A 196 -14.00 -15.69 12.27
CA ASN A 196 -14.03 -14.52 11.40
C ASN A 196 -12.77 -14.49 10.53
N ILE A 197 -12.90 -14.81 9.25
CA ILE A 197 -11.79 -14.72 8.29
C ILE A 197 -11.81 -13.44 7.43
N PHE A 198 -12.78 -12.55 7.66
CA PHE A 198 -12.80 -11.24 6.99
C PHE A 198 -11.58 -10.40 7.37
N GLY A 199 -10.94 -9.81 6.38
CA GLY A 199 -9.78 -8.96 6.58
C GLY A 199 -8.50 -9.71 6.94
N GLN A 200 -8.52 -11.05 6.93
CA GLN A 200 -7.31 -11.83 7.19
C GLN A 200 -6.37 -11.80 5.99
N PRO A 201 -5.05 -11.68 6.23
CA PRO A 201 -4.06 -11.73 5.17
C PRO A 201 -4.15 -13.02 4.36
N CYS A 202 -3.96 -12.91 3.05
CA CYS A 202 -3.91 -14.07 2.15
C CYS A 202 -2.86 -13.85 1.05
N ARG A 203 -2.34 -14.97 0.53
CA ARG A 203 -1.31 -14.97 -0.50
C ARG A 203 -1.59 -16.04 -1.55
N ILE A 204 -1.25 -15.74 -2.80
CA ILE A 204 -1.19 -16.73 -3.88
C ILE A 204 0.26 -16.84 -4.33
N LYS A 205 0.81 -18.04 -4.26
CA LYS A 205 2.16 -18.34 -4.69
C LYS A 205 2.16 -19.33 -5.85
N PHE A 206 3.12 -19.19 -6.73
CA PHE A 206 3.29 -20.00 -7.90
C PHE A 206 4.69 -20.60 -7.96
N GLY A 207 4.77 -21.90 -8.20
CA GLY A 207 6.01 -22.62 -8.25
C GLY A 207 5.86 -24.03 -8.81
N GLY A 208 6.55 -25.00 -8.26
CA GLY A 208 6.47 -26.41 -8.65
C GLY A 208 7.37 -27.32 -7.82
N ASP A 209 7.29 -28.62 -8.10
CA ASP A 209 7.97 -29.67 -7.33
C ASP A 209 9.51 -29.52 -7.26
N ASP A 210 10.10 -28.81 -8.23
CA ASP A 210 11.56 -28.57 -8.30
C ASP A 210 12.03 -27.40 -7.41
N LEU A 211 11.12 -26.70 -6.72
CA LEU A 211 11.40 -25.52 -5.92
C LEU A 211 11.15 -25.76 -4.45
N THR A 212 11.93 -25.11 -3.60
CA THR A 212 11.61 -24.97 -2.18
C THR A 212 10.57 -23.86 -1.98
N TYR A 213 9.85 -23.88 -0.86
CA TYR A 213 8.83 -22.86 -0.54
C TYR A 213 9.34 -21.41 -0.68
N ALA A 214 10.56 -21.14 -0.21
CA ALA A 214 11.19 -19.82 -0.32
C ALA A 214 11.47 -19.38 -1.78
N GLN A 215 11.44 -20.31 -2.73
CA GLN A 215 11.66 -20.04 -4.14
C GLN A 215 10.36 -19.92 -4.94
N TYR A 216 9.18 -20.15 -4.31
CA TYR A 216 7.92 -19.87 -4.95
C TYR A 216 7.75 -18.37 -5.16
N TYR A 217 7.30 -17.98 -6.35
CA TYR A 217 7.00 -16.58 -6.65
C TYR A 217 5.64 -16.19 -6.06
N THR A 218 5.60 -15.10 -5.29
CA THR A 218 4.36 -14.57 -4.76
C THR A 218 3.69 -13.71 -5.82
N VAL A 219 2.57 -14.19 -6.33
CA VAL A 219 1.83 -13.54 -7.43
C VAL A 219 0.85 -12.49 -6.89
N PHE A 220 0.34 -12.75 -5.68
CA PHE A 220 -0.64 -11.88 -5.04
C PHE A 220 -0.49 -11.94 -3.52
N THR A 221 -0.54 -10.76 -2.91
CA THR A 221 -0.67 -10.55 -1.46
C THR A 221 -1.83 -9.61 -1.21
N GLY A 222 -2.63 -9.89 -0.20
CA GLY A 222 -3.78 -9.06 0.14
C GLY A 222 -4.62 -9.66 1.27
N PHE A 223 -5.92 -9.40 1.25
CA PHE A 223 -6.84 -9.76 2.32
C PHE A 223 -8.07 -10.49 1.80
N VAL A 224 -8.66 -11.31 2.67
CA VAL A 224 -9.99 -11.86 2.45
C VAL A 224 -11.02 -10.74 2.56
N GLU A 225 -11.72 -10.46 1.44
CA GLU A 225 -12.78 -9.45 1.38
C GLU A 225 -14.13 -10.03 1.76
N ASP A 226 -14.43 -11.21 1.24
CA ASP A 226 -15.70 -11.91 1.44
C ASP A 226 -15.51 -13.42 1.26
N TYR A 227 -16.42 -14.24 1.79
CA TYR A 227 -16.37 -15.67 1.56
C TYR A 227 -17.76 -16.30 1.57
N LYS A 228 -17.88 -17.43 0.87
CA LYS A 228 -19.09 -18.24 0.81
C LYS A 228 -18.72 -19.71 0.90
N ILE A 229 -19.37 -20.41 1.83
CA ILE A 229 -19.22 -21.86 2.02
C ILE A 229 -20.52 -22.56 1.63
N ASP A 230 -20.43 -23.57 0.81
CA ASP A 230 -21.50 -24.53 0.54
C ASP A 230 -21.00 -25.97 0.66
N SER A 231 -21.87 -26.96 0.52
CA SER A 231 -21.54 -28.39 0.69
C SER A 231 -20.49 -28.93 -0.28
N THR A 232 -20.11 -28.16 -1.29
CA THR A 232 -19.17 -28.61 -2.33
C THR A 232 -17.98 -27.68 -2.49
N ARG A 233 -18.13 -26.40 -2.10
CA ARG A 233 -17.14 -25.35 -2.37
C ARG A 233 -17.04 -24.37 -1.22
N PHE A 234 -15.83 -23.92 -1.00
CA PHE A 234 -15.50 -22.72 -0.25
C PHE A 234 -14.91 -21.69 -1.22
N ARG A 235 -15.61 -20.58 -1.39
CA ARG A 235 -15.20 -19.48 -2.26
C ARG A 235 -14.72 -18.33 -1.41
N VAL A 236 -13.48 -17.88 -1.65
CA VAL A 236 -12.84 -16.77 -0.95
C VAL A 236 -12.60 -15.65 -1.94
N ARG A 237 -13.28 -14.52 -1.75
CA ARG A 237 -13.03 -13.30 -2.51
C ARG A 237 -11.88 -12.55 -1.85
N ILE A 238 -10.90 -12.18 -2.65
CA ILE A 238 -9.68 -11.51 -2.19
C ILE A 238 -9.57 -10.10 -2.74
N THR A 239 -8.95 -9.21 -1.99
CA THR A 239 -8.65 -7.82 -2.33
C THR A 239 -7.20 -7.50 -1.99
N ASP A 240 -6.61 -6.54 -2.66
CA ASP A 240 -5.20 -6.17 -2.49
C ASP A 240 -4.92 -5.31 -1.25
N GLU A 241 -3.63 -5.07 -0.97
CA GLU A 241 -3.12 -4.33 0.18
C GLU A 241 -3.60 -2.87 0.26
N ARG A 242 -4.06 -2.26 -0.86
CA ARG A 242 -4.56 -0.89 -0.86
C ARG A 242 -5.78 -0.68 0.03
N LYS A 243 -6.47 -1.74 0.42
CA LYS A 243 -7.57 -1.65 1.39
C LYS A 243 -7.11 -1.05 2.73
N LYS A 244 -5.85 -1.26 3.14
CA LYS A 244 -5.26 -0.63 4.32
C LYS A 244 -5.22 0.90 4.19
N LEU A 245 -5.09 1.41 2.95
CA LEU A 245 -4.94 2.82 2.64
C LEU A 245 -6.27 3.61 2.64
N ALA A 246 -7.38 2.96 2.93
CA ALA A 246 -8.72 3.57 2.93
C ALA A 246 -9.01 4.45 4.16
N ARG A 247 -8.03 4.63 5.08
CA ARG A 247 -8.18 5.51 6.24
C ARG A 247 -8.32 6.97 5.79
N ASN A 248 -9.34 7.65 6.35
CA ASN A 248 -9.60 9.05 6.02
C ASN A 248 -8.83 10.00 6.94
N LEU A 249 -8.24 11.04 6.37
CA LEU A 249 -7.54 12.14 7.03
C LEU A 249 -8.19 13.49 6.67
N PRO A 250 -8.15 14.52 7.55
CA PRO A 250 -7.64 14.54 8.92
C PRO A 250 -8.52 13.73 9.88
N VAL A 251 -7.93 13.27 10.98
CA VAL A 251 -8.66 12.53 12.04
C VAL A 251 -9.25 13.49 13.07
N ASN A 252 -8.47 14.50 13.49
CA ASN A 252 -8.83 15.41 14.56
C ASN A 252 -9.75 16.54 14.07
N ALA A 253 -10.64 16.97 14.95
CA ALA A 253 -11.58 18.06 14.69
C ALA A 253 -11.58 19.05 15.85
N PHE A 254 -11.97 20.28 15.57
CA PHE A 254 -12.18 21.28 16.62
C PHE A 254 -13.34 20.87 17.53
N ASP A 255 -13.13 20.94 18.83
CA ASP A 255 -14.13 20.66 19.86
C ASP A 255 -14.21 21.78 20.90
N ASP A 256 -15.36 21.88 21.57
CA ASP A 256 -15.64 22.90 22.59
C ASP A 256 -15.03 22.59 23.97
N THR A 257 -14.48 21.39 24.14
CA THR A 257 -13.76 21.01 25.37
C THR A 257 -12.32 21.56 25.34
N THR A 258 -11.65 21.36 24.20
CA THR A 258 -10.27 21.86 23.97
C THR A 258 -10.26 23.37 23.72
N TYR A 259 -11.29 23.87 23.03
CA TYR A 259 -11.44 25.29 22.64
C TYR A 259 -12.79 25.83 23.13
N PRO A 260 -12.92 26.17 24.46
CA PRO A 260 -14.20 26.53 25.06
C PRO A 260 -14.87 27.77 24.45
N ASP A 261 -14.07 28.69 23.95
CA ASP A 261 -14.52 29.96 23.37
C ASP A 261 -14.50 29.95 21.83
N ILE A 262 -14.45 28.73 21.20
CA ILE A 262 -14.55 28.59 19.76
C ILE A 262 -15.99 28.87 19.29
N LYS A 263 -16.12 29.49 18.14
CA LYS A 263 -17.44 29.75 17.56
C LYS A 263 -18.17 28.44 17.26
N PRO A 264 -19.45 28.26 17.66
CA PRO A 264 -20.18 26.99 17.49
C PRO A 264 -20.20 26.44 16.07
N ARG A 265 -20.19 27.30 15.04
CA ARG A 265 -20.13 26.89 13.63
C ARG A 265 -18.82 26.19 13.25
N ASN A 266 -17.79 26.30 14.06
CA ASN A 266 -16.47 25.71 13.81
C ASN A 266 -16.24 24.41 14.58
N VAL A 267 -17.10 24.11 15.57
CA VAL A 267 -17.08 22.82 16.28
C VAL A 267 -17.40 21.69 15.30
N GLY A 268 -16.60 20.64 15.31
CA GLY A 268 -16.72 19.47 14.42
C GLY A 268 -16.05 19.63 13.05
N LYS A 269 -15.53 20.83 12.70
CA LYS A 269 -14.68 20.96 11.51
C LYS A 269 -13.36 20.26 11.72
N SER A 270 -12.82 19.61 10.70
CA SER A 270 -11.49 19.01 10.78
C SER A 270 -10.42 20.05 11.05
N ILE A 271 -9.44 19.72 11.91
CA ILE A 271 -8.20 20.48 12.02
C ILE A 271 -7.33 20.06 10.84
N PRO A 272 -6.93 20.98 9.93
CA PRO A 272 -6.22 20.62 8.71
C PRO A 272 -4.85 19.98 8.97
N MET A 273 -4.32 19.30 7.95
CA MET A 273 -2.93 18.82 7.88
C MET A 273 -2.24 19.51 6.70
N ALA A 274 -0.92 19.74 6.79
CA ALA A 274 -0.18 20.45 5.74
C ALA A 274 1.25 19.94 5.55
N TYR A 275 1.61 19.73 4.29
CA TYR A 275 2.95 19.38 3.85
C TYR A 275 3.39 20.36 2.75
N GLY A 276 4.69 20.72 2.75
CA GLY A 276 5.23 21.68 1.79
C GLY A 276 4.85 23.14 2.09
N GLU A 277 4.98 24.02 1.12
CA GLU A 277 4.69 25.44 1.23
C GLU A 277 3.26 25.76 0.82
N ILE A 278 2.45 26.25 1.75
CA ILE A 278 1.02 26.51 1.58
C ILE A 278 0.76 28.01 1.44
N THR A 279 0.00 28.37 0.40
CA THR A 279 -0.38 29.74 0.09
C THR A 279 -1.82 30.02 0.52
N ASN A 280 -2.03 31.11 1.23
CA ASN A 280 -3.33 31.71 1.56
C ASN A 280 -4.33 30.73 2.20
N ALA A 281 -3.84 29.90 3.16
CA ALA A 281 -4.67 28.90 3.82
C ALA A 281 -5.62 29.55 4.85
N PRO A 282 -6.94 29.31 4.78
CA PRO A 282 -7.89 29.82 5.76
C PRO A 282 -7.70 29.15 7.13
N VAL A 283 -7.63 29.94 8.19
CA VAL A 283 -7.43 29.49 9.57
C VAL A 283 -8.62 29.80 10.46
N ILE A 284 -8.74 29.07 11.57
CA ILE A 284 -9.87 29.19 12.50
C ILE A 284 -9.41 29.86 13.79
N CYS A 285 -10.15 30.92 14.18
CA CYS A 285 -10.02 31.53 15.48
C CYS A 285 -10.57 30.58 16.56
N THR A 286 -9.77 30.33 17.61
CA THR A 286 -10.09 29.36 18.66
C THR A 286 -10.72 29.98 19.90
N ASN A 287 -10.72 31.32 20.00
CA ASN A 287 -11.29 32.10 21.12
C ASN A 287 -12.19 33.24 20.63
N GLU A 288 -12.93 33.06 19.53
CA GLU A 288 -13.77 34.13 18.93
C GLU A 288 -14.95 34.54 19.81
N GLU A 289 -15.44 33.67 20.72
CA GLU A 289 -16.54 33.93 21.65
C GLU A 289 -16.08 34.42 23.02
N GLU A 290 -14.78 34.59 23.22
CA GLU A 290 -14.25 35.16 24.47
C GLU A 290 -14.75 36.60 24.67
N SER A 291 -15.32 36.91 25.86
CA SER A 291 -16.00 38.18 26.10
C SER A 291 -15.08 39.41 26.01
N THR A 292 -13.80 39.25 26.36
CA THR A 292 -12.80 40.35 26.38
C THR A 292 -11.42 39.78 26.08
N PRO A 293 -11.17 39.29 24.85
CA PRO A 293 -9.89 38.73 24.52
C PRO A 293 -8.80 39.79 24.52
N ALA A 294 -7.65 39.47 25.09
CA ALA A 294 -6.47 40.30 24.96
C ALA A 294 -5.93 40.27 23.52
N ASN A 295 -5.98 39.12 22.92
CA ASN A 295 -5.68 38.83 21.50
C ASN A 295 -6.55 37.68 21.02
N TYR A 296 -6.77 37.60 19.72
CA TYR A 296 -7.43 36.47 19.10
C TYR A 296 -6.42 35.41 18.71
N ALA A 297 -6.66 34.15 19.09
CA ALA A 297 -5.79 33.01 18.83
C ALA A 297 -6.27 32.19 17.65
N PHE A 298 -5.37 31.80 16.77
CA PHE A 298 -5.65 31.05 15.57
C PHE A 298 -4.89 29.71 15.55
N LYS A 299 -5.56 28.67 15.11
CA LYS A 299 -4.98 27.34 14.88
C LYS A 299 -4.86 27.09 13.37
N ILE A 300 -3.64 26.72 12.92
CA ILE A 300 -3.34 26.50 11.50
C ILE A 300 -3.59 25.04 11.14
N VAL A 301 -2.84 24.10 11.75
CA VAL A 301 -2.89 22.67 11.45
C VAL A 301 -2.89 21.82 12.71
N ASP A 302 -3.21 20.54 12.55
CA ASP A 302 -3.05 19.52 13.59
C ASP A 302 -1.55 19.28 13.86
N THR A 303 -1.16 19.32 15.11
CA THR A 303 0.24 19.12 15.54
C THR A 303 0.42 17.86 16.38
N THR A 304 -0.43 16.86 16.19
CA THR A 304 -0.34 15.61 16.95
C THR A 304 1.00 14.90 16.71
N TYR A 305 1.51 14.94 15.49
CA TYR A 305 2.74 14.24 15.10
C TYR A 305 3.90 15.18 14.79
N HIS A 306 3.64 16.37 14.25
CA HIS A 306 4.67 17.29 13.75
C HIS A 306 4.43 18.73 14.20
N SER A 307 5.51 19.51 14.24
CA SER A 307 5.48 20.97 14.24
C SER A 307 5.36 21.49 12.81
N ILE A 308 4.96 22.76 12.65
CA ILE A 308 5.14 23.46 11.37
C ILE A 308 6.52 24.11 11.31
N LYS A 309 7.04 24.28 10.09
CA LYS A 309 8.38 24.82 9.88
C LYS A 309 8.46 26.33 10.10
N GLU A 310 7.48 27.09 9.62
CA GLU A 310 7.52 28.55 9.58
C GLU A 310 6.13 29.13 9.30
N ILE A 311 5.77 30.27 9.93
CA ILE A 311 4.66 31.13 9.49
C ILE A 311 5.28 32.28 8.69
N THR A 312 4.98 32.34 7.39
CA THR A 312 5.61 33.30 6.49
C THR A 312 4.89 34.65 6.51
N GLN A 313 3.56 34.65 6.36
CA GLN A 313 2.74 35.86 6.30
C GLN A 313 1.31 35.57 6.76
N VAL A 314 0.70 36.55 7.45
CA VAL A 314 -0.71 36.49 7.87
C VAL A 314 -1.50 37.60 7.18
N TYR A 315 -2.70 37.28 6.72
CA TYR A 315 -3.62 38.24 6.09
C TYR A 315 -4.96 38.27 6.83
N VAL A 316 -5.58 39.47 6.91
CA VAL A 316 -6.96 39.65 7.36
C VAL A 316 -7.71 40.40 6.26
N GLU A 317 -8.79 39.80 5.74
CA GLU A 317 -9.53 40.32 4.58
C GLU A 317 -8.61 40.65 3.38
N GLY A 318 -7.54 39.83 3.17
CA GLY A 318 -6.55 40.01 2.11
C GLY A 318 -5.46 41.06 2.37
N GLU A 319 -5.49 41.74 3.52
CA GLU A 319 -4.47 42.70 3.92
C GLU A 319 -3.42 42.06 4.82
N GLU A 320 -2.13 42.31 4.56
CA GLU A 320 -1.03 41.84 5.41
C GLU A 320 -1.14 42.42 6.83
N LYS A 321 -1.02 41.55 7.83
CA LYS A 321 -1.03 41.92 9.24
C LYS A 321 0.14 41.31 10.00
N THR A 322 0.61 42.03 11.00
CA THR A 322 1.62 41.53 11.92
C THR A 322 0.97 40.64 12.99
N HIS A 323 1.49 39.44 13.14
CA HIS A 323 1.06 38.49 14.16
C HIS A 323 2.02 38.48 15.37
N SER A 324 1.60 37.88 16.47
CA SER A 324 2.38 37.74 17.69
C SER A 324 2.12 36.36 18.34
N ASN A 325 2.88 36.06 19.41
CA ASN A 325 2.76 34.78 20.15
C ASN A 325 2.77 33.56 19.26
N GLU A 326 3.65 33.54 18.27
CA GLU A 326 3.84 32.42 17.38
C GLU A 326 4.32 31.17 18.14
N SER A 327 3.69 30.04 17.87
CA SER A 327 4.12 28.73 18.37
C SER A 327 4.11 27.73 17.23
N LEU A 328 5.27 27.44 16.66
CA LEU A 328 5.42 26.46 15.57
C LEU A 328 5.06 25.05 16.04
N ALA A 329 5.41 24.70 17.29
CA ALA A 329 5.09 23.41 17.89
C ALA A 329 3.59 23.17 18.04
N ASN A 330 2.81 24.23 18.25
CA ASN A 330 1.36 24.15 18.35
C ASN A 330 0.65 24.62 17.08
N ALA A 331 1.39 25.08 16.07
CA ALA A 331 0.88 25.73 14.86
C ALA A 331 -0.19 26.80 15.17
N THR A 332 0.17 27.74 16.05
CA THR A 332 -0.73 28.81 16.51
C THR A 332 -0.03 30.17 16.45
N PHE A 333 -0.82 31.21 16.29
CA PHE A 333 -0.41 32.62 16.42
C PHE A 333 -1.56 33.44 16.97
N THR A 334 -1.30 34.71 17.31
CA THR A 334 -2.34 35.65 17.76
C THR A 334 -2.33 36.93 16.93
N LEU A 335 -3.52 37.51 16.77
CA LEU A 335 -3.73 38.84 16.22
C LEU A 335 -4.25 39.79 17.33
N SER A 336 -3.89 41.06 17.22
CA SER A 336 -4.43 42.08 18.12
C SER A 336 -5.91 42.34 17.83
N THR A 337 -6.64 42.87 18.84
CA THR A 337 -8.03 43.29 18.69
C THR A 337 -8.23 44.51 17.76
N SER A 338 -7.15 45.16 17.36
CA SER A 338 -7.17 46.22 16.35
C SER A 338 -6.99 45.69 14.90
N ASP A 339 -6.42 44.51 14.76
CA ASP A 339 -6.11 43.92 13.43
C ASP A 339 -7.14 42.86 12.99
N TYR A 340 -7.94 42.34 13.91
CA TYR A 340 -8.97 41.35 13.64
C TYR A 340 -10.26 41.66 14.37
N SER A 341 -11.38 41.53 13.71
CA SER A 341 -12.73 41.58 14.27
C SER A 341 -13.44 40.22 14.07
N PRO A 342 -14.28 39.78 15.05
CA PRO A 342 -15.03 38.53 14.92
C PRO A 342 -15.83 38.47 13.63
N GLY A 343 -15.50 37.47 12.79
CA GLY A 343 -16.12 37.26 11.50
C GLY A 343 -15.26 37.59 10.29
N ASP A 344 -14.14 38.31 10.49
CA ASP A 344 -13.18 38.55 9.39
C ASP A 344 -12.54 37.24 8.92
N THR A 345 -12.23 37.16 7.64
CA THR A 345 -11.48 36.04 7.06
C THR A 345 -9.99 36.22 7.36
N VAL A 346 -9.39 35.20 7.97
CA VAL A 346 -7.94 35.17 8.23
C VAL A 346 -7.32 34.04 7.43
N THR A 347 -6.29 34.38 6.66
CA THR A 347 -5.51 33.41 5.89
C THR A 347 -4.03 33.54 6.20
N VAL A 348 -3.27 32.47 5.91
CA VAL A 348 -1.86 32.40 6.26
C VAL A 348 -1.04 31.72 5.17
N ASP A 349 0.11 32.31 4.83
CA ASP A 349 1.17 31.66 4.09
C ASP A 349 2.12 31.02 5.10
N PHE A 350 2.41 29.74 4.95
CA PHE A 350 3.27 29.04 5.89
C PHE A 350 3.95 27.83 5.25
N LYS A 351 5.03 27.38 5.87
CA LYS A 351 5.66 26.10 5.58
C LYS A 351 5.11 25.03 6.52
N GLY A 352 4.54 23.98 5.94
CA GLY A 352 3.88 22.89 6.64
C GLY A 352 4.80 22.12 7.57
N TYR A 353 4.52 20.83 7.73
CA TYR A 353 5.22 19.98 8.68
C TYR A 353 6.71 19.89 8.42
N ASP A 354 7.48 19.91 9.51
CA ASP A 354 8.90 19.62 9.49
C ASP A 354 9.19 18.27 10.15
N ASP A 355 10.35 17.70 9.85
CA ASP A 355 10.81 16.42 10.35
C ASP A 355 11.62 16.54 11.65
N SER A 356 11.31 17.53 12.48
CA SER A 356 11.96 17.73 13.79
C SER A 356 11.52 16.69 14.83
N VAL A 357 10.33 16.12 14.64
CA VAL A 357 9.77 15.04 15.46
C VAL A 357 9.28 13.95 14.51
N GLY A 358 9.76 12.75 14.67
CA GLY A 358 9.31 11.61 13.84
C GLY A 358 10.45 10.93 13.09
N LYS A 359 10.50 11.02 11.76
CA LYS A 359 11.27 10.16 10.89
C LYS A 359 12.80 10.21 11.09
N ASP A 360 13.43 11.37 10.98
CA ASP A 360 14.89 11.54 11.13
C ASP A 360 15.33 12.66 12.06
N GLY A 361 14.40 13.49 12.55
CA GLY A 361 14.68 14.58 13.46
C GLY A 361 15.50 15.73 12.87
N SER A 362 15.59 15.82 11.53
CA SER A 362 16.42 16.81 10.84
C SER A 362 15.86 18.23 10.90
N GLY A 363 14.56 18.37 11.15
CA GLY A 363 13.84 19.62 11.04
C GLY A 363 13.73 20.14 9.60
N THR A 364 13.84 19.27 8.60
CA THR A 364 13.64 19.61 7.19
C THR A 364 12.16 19.68 6.88
N LEU A 365 11.74 20.58 5.99
CA LEU A 365 10.37 20.64 5.50
C LEU A 365 10.01 19.33 4.79
N ILE A 366 8.87 18.73 5.12
CA ILE A 366 8.37 17.54 4.45
C ILE A 366 7.57 18.01 3.22
N ASP A 367 8.19 18.00 2.05
CA ASP A 367 7.61 18.46 0.78
C ASP A 367 7.84 17.50 -0.38
N ASN A 368 8.70 16.49 -0.21
CA ASN A 368 8.84 15.39 -1.18
C ASN A 368 7.65 14.44 -1.06
N PRO A 369 6.91 14.13 -2.15
CA PRO A 369 5.72 13.29 -2.09
C PRO A 369 5.96 11.89 -1.50
N LEU A 370 7.14 11.31 -1.69
CA LEU A 370 7.46 10.01 -1.13
C LEU A 370 7.74 10.09 0.38
N ASP A 371 8.35 11.19 0.86
CA ASP A 371 8.47 11.46 2.30
C ASP A 371 7.10 11.66 2.94
N ILE A 372 6.19 12.34 2.26
CA ILE A 372 4.80 12.52 2.72
C ILE A 372 4.10 11.16 2.83
N ILE A 373 4.24 10.27 1.83
CA ILE A 373 3.64 8.93 1.88
C ILE A 373 4.24 8.10 3.03
N GLU A 374 5.57 8.12 3.21
CA GLU A 374 6.23 7.44 4.33
C GLU A 374 5.71 7.95 5.68
N ASP A 375 5.53 9.26 5.81
CA ASP A 375 5.00 9.90 7.01
C ASP A 375 3.53 9.52 7.29
N LEU A 376 2.68 9.58 6.27
CA LEU A 376 1.29 9.15 6.37
C LEU A 376 1.16 7.67 6.77
N PHE A 377 2.05 6.81 6.25
CA PHE A 377 2.07 5.39 6.58
C PHE A 377 2.51 5.15 8.01
N LEU A 378 3.58 5.80 8.45
CA LEU A 378 4.09 5.68 9.82
C LEU A 378 3.06 6.15 10.85
N ASN A 379 2.53 7.36 10.67
CA ASN A 379 1.71 8.01 11.70
C ASN A 379 0.23 7.61 11.68
N HIS A 380 -0.26 7.07 10.57
CA HIS A 380 -1.69 6.78 10.42
C HIS A 380 -2.02 5.31 10.10
N LEU A 381 -1.06 4.51 9.68
CA LEU A 381 -1.27 3.12 9.30
C LEU A 381 -0.38 2.14 10.06
N ASP A 382 0.53 2.64 10.92
CA ASP A 382 1.53 1.84 11.64
C ASP A 382 2.46 1.04 10.70
N ILE A 383 2.70 1.58 9.48
CA ILE A 383 3.58 1.00 8.47
C ILE A 383 4.88 1.79 8.46
N THR A 384 5.99 1.14 8.83
CA THR A 384 7.31 1.75 8.86
C THR A 384 8.04 1.53 7.54
N TYR A 385 8.70 2.58 7.01
CA TYR A 385 9.55 2.45 5.84
C TYR A 385 10.68 1.43 6.08
N GLY A 386 10.77 0.42 5.22
CA GLY A 386 11.78 -0.64 5.30
C GLY A 386 11.55 -1.73 4.27
N ALA A 387 12.52 -2.63 4.12
CA ALA A 387 12.50 -3.67 3.09
C ALA A 387 11.41 -4.75 3.29
N SER A 388 10.75 -4.79 4.44
CA SER A 388 9.59 -5.67 4.70
C SER A 388 8.31 -5.16 4.04
N GLU A 389 8.19 -3.83 3.88
CA GLU A 389 6.97 -3.19 3.38
C GLU A 389 7.20 -2.47 2.05
N PHE A 390 8.45 -2.08 1.74
CA PHE A 390 8.78 -1.28 0.57
C PHE A 390 9.86 -1.93 -0.30
N ASN A 391 9.73 -1.80 -1.61
CA ASN A 391 10.85 -2.00 -2.52
C ASN A 391 11.79 -0.79 -2.39
N THR A 392 12.68 -0.85 -1.39
CA THR A 392 13.51 0.30 -0.97
C THR A 392 14.42 0.82 -2.08
N SER A 393 14.86 -0.03 -3.02
CA SER A 393 15.73 0.37 -4.14
C SER A 393 14.99 1.23 -5.16
N GLU A 394 13.80 0.78 -5.62
CA GLU A 394 12.98 1.54 -6.56
C GLU A 394 12.43 2.81 -5.89
N TRP A 395 12.00 2.69 -4.64
CA TRP A 395 11.51 3.82 -3.85
C TRP A 395 12.54 4.94 -3.72
N ALA A 396 13.78 4.61 -3.32
CA ALA A 396 14.87 5.59 -3.20
C ALA A 396 15.22 6.25 -4.54
N THR A 397 15.19 5.49 -5.63
CA THR A 397 15.43 6.02 -6.98
C THR A 397 14.35 7.03 -7.37
N ALA A 398 13.09 6.69 -7.18
CA ALA A 398 11.97 7.59 -7.47
C ALA A 398 12.01 8.84 -6.57
N LYS A 399 12.26 8.67 -5.27
CA LYS A 399 12.35 9.75 -4.30
C LYS A 399 13.38 10.82 -4.65
N ALA A 400 14.50 10.41 -5.25
CA ALA A 400 15.54 11.33 -5.71
C ALA A 400 15.18 12.11 -6.99
N ALA A 401 14.13 11.71 -7.71
CA ALA A 401 13.78 12.22 -9.02
C ALA A 401 12.45 12.98 -9.09
N VAL A 402 11.62 12.92 -8.03
CA VAL A 402 10.32 13.61 -7.99
C VAL A 402 10.45 15.08 -7.60
N TYR A 403 9.45 15.88 -8.00
CA TYR A 403 9.31 17.29 -7.61
C TYR A 403 8.73 17.43 -6.21
N ASN A 404 9.00 18.56 -5.55
CA ASN A 404 8.38 18.90 -4.29
C ASN A 404 6.92 19.35 -4.50
N VAL A 405 6.08 19.06 -3.50
CA VAL A 405 4.63 19.33 -3.57
C VAL A 405 4.14 20.08 -2.34
N ALA A 406 3.01 20.78 -2.50
CA ALA A 406 2.29 21.46 -1.44
C ALA A 406 0.92 20.80 -1.24
N LEU A 407 0.72 20.13 -0.10
CA LEU A 407 -0.49 19.38 0.19
C LEU A 407 -1.21 19.95 1.41
N TRP A 408 -2.39 20.53 1.19
CA TRP A 408 -3.31 21.03 2.23
C TRP A 408 -4.54 20.15 2.34
N ILE A 409 -4.70 19.47 3.49
CA ILE A 409 -5.78 18.52 3.73
C ILE A 409 -6.75 19.10 4.76
N LYS A 410 -7.77 19.83 4.32
CA LYS A 410 -8.82 20.40 5.17
C LYS A 410 -10.06 19.53 5.27
N ASP A 411 -10.39 18.83 4.17
CA ASP A 411 -11.55 17.97 4.06
C ASP A 411 -11.12 16.51 4.15
N ARG A 412 -11.97 15.66 4.70
CA ARG A 412 -11.68 14.24 4.85
C ARG A 412 -11.50 13.55 3.51
N LYS A 413 -10.30 13.04 3.25
CA LYS A 413 -9.92 12.24 2.08
C LYS A 413 -9.23 10.97 2.52
N SER A 414 -9.35 9.90 1.75
CA SER A 414 -8.61 8.67 2.02
C SER A 414 -7.12 8.86 1.68
N ILE A 415 -6.26 8.11 2.37
CA ILE A 415 -4.82 8.13 2.08
C ILE A 415 -4.54 7.74 0.63
N ILE A 416 -5.30 6.77 0.08
CA ILE A 416 -5.13 6.39 -1.33
C ILE A 416 -5.44 7.55 -2.30
N ASP A 417 -6.48 8.35 -2.03
CA ASP A 417 -6.80 9.52 -2.87
C ASP A 417 -5.69 10.58 -2.80
N LEU A 418 -5.06 10.73 -1.62
CA LEU A 418 -3.92 11.65 -1.45
C LEU A 418 -2.70 11.15 -2.25
N ILE A 419 -2.41 9.84 -2.21
CA ILE A 419 -1.32 9.23 -2.97
C ILE A 419 -1.56 9.39 -4.47
N GLU A 420 -2.78 9.17 -4.96
CA GLU A 420 -3.13 9.34 -6.37
C GLU A 420 -2.91 10.79 -6.83
N ASN A 421 -3.31 11.79 -6.03
CA ASN A 421 -3.07 13.20 -6.33
C ASN A 421 -1.58 13.55 -6.35
N MET A 422 -0.79 13.04 -5.40
CA MET A 422 0.66 13.22 -5.40
C MET A 422 1.31 12.55 -6.60
N SER A 423 0.89 11.33 -6.94
CA SER A 423 1.41 10.59 -8.09
C SER A 423 1.14 11.33 -9.41
N LEU A 424 -0.06 11.89 -9.57
CA LEU A 424 -0.40 12.73 -10.73
C LEU A 424 0.53 13.93 -10.84
N SER A 425 0.82 14.59 -9.71
CA SER A 425 1.62 15.81 -9.66
C SER A 425 3.08 15.61 -10.05
N VAL A 426 3.59 14.38 -9.97
CA VAL A 426 4.99 14.05 -10.30
C VAL A 426 5.13 13.08 -11.48
N PHE A 427 4.06 12.85 -12.23
CA PHE A 427 4.02 11.92 -13.37
C PHE A 427 4.50 10.51 -13.02
N GLY A 428 4.14 10.06 -11.81
CA GLY A 428 4.54 8.78 -11.27
C GLY A 428 3.36 7.87 -10.97
N ASN A 429 3.66 6.65 -10.54
CA ASN A 429 2.66 5.65 -10.19
C ASN A 429 3.03 4.94 -8.90
N PHE A 430 2.10 4.92 -7.96
CA PHE A 430 2.19 4.11 -6.75
C PHE A 430 1.68 2.70 -7.06
N ILE A 431 2.51 1.70 -6.81
CA ILE A 431 2.27 0.30 -7.16
C ILE A 431 2.38 -0.57 -5.92
N VAL A 432 1.46 -1.52 -5.76
CA VAL A 432 1.59 -2.64 -4.84
C VAL A 432 2.02 -3.85 -5.65
N GLN A 433 3.23 -4.35 -5.39
CA GLN A 433 3.78 -5.50 -6.10
C GLN A 433 3.05 -6.80 -5.72
N GLY A 434 3.26 -7.87 -6.47
CA GLY A 434 2.62 -9.17 -6.19
C GLY A 434 2.98 -9.74 -4.82
N ASP A 435 4.18 -9.45 -4.32
CA ASP A 435 4.66 -9.83 -2.99
C ASP A 435 4.14 -8.94 -1.84
N GLY A 436 3.37 -7.89 -2.16
CA GLY A 436 2.79 -6.95 -1.20
C GLY A 436 3.65 -5.72 -0.93
N LEU A 437 4.86 -5.62 -1.50
CA LEU A 437 5.72 -4.47 -1.29
C LEU A 437 5.17 -3.22 -2.00
N TYR A 438 5.24 -2.09 -1.31
CA TYR A 438 4.94 -0.79 -1.90
C TYR A 438 6.13 -0.30 -2.73
N THR A 439 5.86 0.18 -3.93
CA THR A 439 6.86 0.83 -4.78
C THR A 439 6.31 2.05 -5.47
N PHE A 440 7.19 2.91 -5.92
CA PHE A 440 6.84 4.09 -6.71
C PHE A 440 7.74 4.13 -7.95
N ARG A 441 7.12 4.32 -9.12
CA ARG A 441 7.83 4.34 -10.40
C ARG A 441 7.46 5.58 -11.19
N LEU A 442 8.47 6.19 -11.80
CA LEU A 442 8.29 7.25 -12.79
C LEU A 442 8.30 6.62 -14.20
N THR A 443 7.59 7.25 -15.14
CA THR A 443 7.67 6.84 -16.55
C THR A 443 9.07 7.10 -17.07
N ASP A 444 9.77 6.04 -17.47
CA ASP A 444 11.12 6.12 -18.05
C ASP A 444 11.22 5.25 -19.30
N ASN A 445 10.95 5.87 -20.44
CA ASN A 445 11.06 5.23 -21.75
C ASN A 445 12.52 4.95 -22.16
N SER A 446 13.51 5.56 -21.49
CA SER A 446 14.93 5.37 -21.77
C SER A 446 15.51 4.12 -21.10
N ALA A 447 14.89 3.62 -20.01
CA ALA A 447 15.36 2.46 -19.28
C ALA A 447 15.51 1.23 -20.20
N ALA A 448 16.53 0.41 -19.94
CA ALA A 448 16.76 -0.81 -20.71
C ALA A 448 15.62 -1.80 -20.52
N SER A 449 15.33 -2.61 -21.55
CA SER A 449 14.35 -3.70 -21.44
C SER A 449 14.80 -4.73 -20.40
N SER A 450 13.94 -5.03 -19.43
CA SER A 450 14.15 -6.05 -18.40
C SER A 450 14.13 -7.46 -18.99
N LYS A 451 13.37 -7.63 -20.09
CA LYS A 451 13.20 -8.93 -20.76
C LYS A 451 12.95 -8.77 -22.25
N THR A 452 13.42 -9.75 -23.03
CA THR A 452 13.04 -9.93 -24.45
C THR A 452 12.06 -11.07 -24.56
N ILE A 453 10.90 -10.84 -25.16
CA ILE A 453 9.86 -11.85 -25.41
C ILE A 453 9.96 -12.27 -26.86
N LEU A 454 10.51 -13.45 -27.08
CA LEU A 454 10.74 -14.01 -28.40
C LEU A 454 9.42 -14.48 -29.06
N ARG A 455 9.41 -14.59 -30.37
CA ARG A 455 8.21 -15.01 -31.12
C ARG A 455 7.72 -16.41 -30.73
N ASP A 456 8.62 -17.34 -30.48
CA ASP A 456 8.32 -18.72 -30.10
C ASP A 456 7.82 -18.88 -28.66
N GLU A 457 8.00 -17.86 -27.82
CA GLU A 457 7.45 -17.77 -26.46
C GLU A 457 6.00 -17.25 -26.44
N GLN A 458 5.53 -16.65 -27.54
CA GLN A 458 4.19 -16.08 -27.68
C GLN A 458 3.20 -17.16 -28.14
N LEU A 459 2.07 -17.26 -27.42
CA LEU A 459 1.01 -18.23 -27.78
C LEU A 459 0.21 -17.80 -29.00
N THR A 460 0.10 -16.49 -29.22
CA THR A 460 -0.58 -15.89 -30.37
C THR A 460 0.29 -14.80 -30.94
N GLU A 461 0.16 -14.50 -32.23
CA GLU A 461 0.81 -13.35 -32.82
C GLU A 461 0.10 -12.06 -32.33
N PRO A 462 0.83 -11.09 -31.75
CA PRO A 462 0.24 -9.84 -31.26
C PRO A 462 -0.39 -9.03 -32.39
N SER A 463 -1.54 -8.43 -32.14
CA SER A 463 -2.14 -7.39 -32.97
C SER A 463 -1.74 -6.01 -32.43
N ALA A 464 -1.62 -5.02 -33.31
CA ALA A 464 -1.45 -3.63 -32.88
C ALA A 464 -2.84 -3.02 -32.62
N GLU A 465 -3.10 -2.61 -31.41
CA GLU A 465 -4.33 -1.90 -31.01
C GLU A 465 -4.02 -0.42 -30.81
N TYR A 466 -4.88 0.44 -31.35
CA TYR A 466 -4.72 1.89 -31.27
C TYR A 466 -5.92 2.52 -30.59
N ASP A 467 -5.70 3.33 -29.58
CA ASP A 467 -6.74 4.14 -28.96
C ASP A 467 -6.59 5.60 -29.41
N SER A 468 -7.56 6.07 -30.17
CA SER A 468 -7.61 7.46 -30.66
C SER A 468 -7.90 8.48 -29.54
N THR A 469 -8.14 8.04 -28.32
CA THR A 469 -8.38 8.90 -27.16
C THR A 469 -7.09 9.26 -26.41
N GLU A 470 -5.97 8.60 -26.71
CA GLU A 470 -4.72 8.68 -25.95
C GLU A 470 -3.70 9.70 -26.49
N PHE A 471 -4.11 10.75 -27.21
CA PHE A 471 -3.18 11.79 -27.61
C PHE A 471 -3.62 13.18 -27.16
N LEU A 472 -2.65 14.06 -26.95
CA LEU A 472 -2.85 15.47 -26.60
C LEU A 472 -2.03 16.36 -27.54
N SER A 473 -2.59 17.53 -27.90
CA SER A 473 -1.88 18.56 -28.65
C SER A 473 -1.32 19.65 -27.73
N SER A 474 -1.98 19.85 -26.60
CA SER A 474 -1.62 20.85 -25.59
C SER A 474 -2.06 20.42 -24.21
N VAL A 475 -1.38 20.95 -23.20
CA VAL A 475 -1.71 20.71 -21.79
C VAL A 475 -1.68 22.03 -21.02
N ILE A 476 -2.51 22.12 -20.00
CA ILE A 476 -2.45 23.19 -19.00
C ILE A 476 -2.15 22.54 -17.67
N VAL A 477 -0.98 22.80 -17.10
CA VAL A 477 -0.62 22.37 -15.74
C VAL A 477 -0.97 23.49 -14.78
N LYS A 478 -1.88 23.19 -13.84
CA LYS A 478 -2.30 24.09 -12.78
C LYS A 478 -1.46 23.82 -11.55
N TYR A 479 -0.79 24.85 -11.03
CA TYR A 479 0.15 24.77 -9.91
C TYR A 479 -0.07 25.92 -8.91
N ASP A 480 0.62 25.94 -7.79
CA ASP A 480 0.55 26.95 -6.73
C ASP A 480 -0.88 27.36 -6.38
N LYS A 481 -1.62 26.41 -5.81
CA LYS A 481 -3.02 26.61 -5.43
C LYS A 481 -3.14 27.61 -4.30
N ASP A 482 -3.94 28.66 -4.50
CA ASP A 482 -4.48 29.49 -3.44
C ASP A 482 -5.56 28.71 -2.66
N GLN A 483 -5.36 28.50 -1.36
CA GLN A 483 -6.23 27.62 -0.58
C GLN A 483 -7.55 28.27 -0.13
N ASP A 484 -7.64 29.61 -0.18
CA ASP A 484 -8.85 30.34 0.14
C ASP A 484 -9.76 30.46 -1.08
N SER A 485 -9.27 31.03 -2.18
CA SER A 485 -10.04 31.17 -3.42
C SER A 485 -10.24 29.85 -4.16
N GLY A 486 -9.30 28.91 -4.02
CA GLY A 486 -9.23 27.67 -4.80
C GLY A 486 -8.64 27.84 -6.19
N ASP A 487 -8.14 29.03 -6.53
CA ASP A 487 -7.54 29.32 -7.81
C ASP A 487 -6.13 28.74 -7.93
N TYR A 488 -5.69 28.53 -9.16
CA TYR A 488 -4.36 28.04 -9.49
C TYR A 488 -3.66 29.02 -10.43
N ILE A 489 -2.34 29.02 -10.39
CA ILE A 489 -1.55 29.57 -11.50
C ILE A 489 -1.51 28.53 -12.60
N GLU A 490 -1.66 28.97 -13.87
CA GLU A 490 -1.71 28.08 -15.02
C GLU A 490 -0.41 28.15 -15.83
N TYR A 491 0.08 27.00 -16.22
CA TYR A 491 1.18 26.87 -17.19
C TYR A 491 0.66 26.13 -18.43
N PRO A 492 0.32 26.83 -19.52
CA PRO A 492 -0.05 26.23 -20.78
C PRO A 492 1.19 25.82 -21.58
N ASP A 493 1.21 24.59 -22.10
CA ASP A 493 2.18 24.15 -23.10
C ASP A 493 1.46 23.74 -24.37
N THR A 494 1.68 24.52 -25.45
CA THR A 494 1.12 24.35 -26.78
C THR A 494 2.19 23.95 -27.80
N SER A 495 3.36 23.54 -27.35
CA SER A 495 4.55 23.30 -28.18
C SER A 495 4.36 22.21 -29.24
N ARG A 496 3.40 21.29 -29.03
CA ARG A 496 3.10 20.17 -29.93
C ARG A 496 1.85 20.36 -30.79
N GLU A 497 1.12 21.48 -30.65
CA GLU A 497 -0.15 21.69 -31.35
C GLU A 497 -0.04 21.58 -32.87
N SER A 498 0.98 22.21 -33.48
CA SER A 498 1.17 22.17 -34.93
C SER A 498 1.40 20.76 -35.45
N ASP A 499 2.30 20.02 -34.80
CA ASP A 499 2.71 18.70 -35.25
C ASP A 499 1.57 17.68 -35.07
N VAL A 500 0.86 17.75 -33.94
CA VAL A 500 -0.30 16.91 -33.65
C VAL A 500 -1.44 17.21 -34.60
N HIS A 501 -1.74 18.50 -34.85
CA HIS A 501 -2.76 18.89 -35.81
C HIS A 501 -2.39 18.46 -37.25
N ASP A 502 -1.14 18.55 -37.65
CA ASP A 502 -0.71 18.10 -38.97
C ASP A 502 -0.85 16.59 -39.16
N ASN A 503 -0.65 15.83 -38.10
CA ASN A 503 -0.81 14.37 -38.10
C ASN A 503 -2.26 13.92 -37.98
N TYR A 504 -3.02 14.45 -37.01
CA TYR A 504 -4.35 13.96 -36.64
C TYR A 504 -5.52 14.87 -37.07
N LYS A 505 -5.25 16.06 -37.61
CA LYS A 505 -6.24 17.04 -38.08
C LYS A 505 -7.20 17.53 -37.00
N THR A 506 -6.78 17.49 -35.74
CA THR A 506 -7.59 17.91 -34.60
C THR A 506 -6.70 18.45 -33.48
N TYR A 507 -7.31 19.25 -32.60
CA TYR A 507 -6.70 19.74 -31.38
C TYR A 507 -7.32 19.01 -30.18
N ARG A 508 -6.50 18.70 -29.21
CA ARG A 508 -6.96 18.09 -27.96
C ARG A 508 -6.14 18.65 -26.81
N GLU A 509 -6.78 19.44 -25.97
CA GLU A 509 -6.21 20.03 -24.77
C GLU A 509 -6.71 19.32 -23.54
N LYS A 510 -5.88 19.24 -22.50
CA LYS A 510 -6.26 18.72 -21.18
C LYS A 510 -5.62 19.54 -20.07
N GLU A 511 -6.42 19.85 -19.04
CA GLU A 511 -5.97 20.49 -17.81
C GLU A 511 -5.62 19.45 -16.76
N PHE A 512 -4.53 19.68 -16.03
CA PHE A 512 -4.07 18.87 -14.90
C PHE A 512 -3.92 19.76 -13.67
N GLU A 513 -4.78 19.56 -12.68
CA GLU A 513 -4.63 20.16 -11.35
C GLU A 513 -3.59 19.39 -10.57
N THR A 514 -2.52 20.08 -10.13
CA THR A 514 -1.39 19.47 -9.46
C THR A 514 -1.16 20.07 -8.07
N LEU A 515 -0.30 19.43 -7.30
CA LEU A 515 0.18 19.91 -6.00
C LEU A 515 1.54 20.61 -6.13
N LEU A 516 2.02 20.86 -7.36
CA LEU A 516 3.28 21.55 -7.61
C LEU A 516 3.22 22.99 -7.11
N LYS A 517 4.36 23.48 -6.67
CA LYS A 517 4.53 24.87 -6.21
C LYS A 517 5.24 25.73 -7.26
N ASP A 518 6.23 25.17 -7.95
CA ASP A 518 7.13 25.92 -8.81
C ASP A 518 6.72 25.89 -10.30
N ALA A 519 6.83 27.03 -10.95
CA ALA A 519 6.58 27.15 -12.39
C ALA A 519 7.53 26.31 -13.26
N ALA A 520 8.78 26.12 -12.81
CA ALA A 520 9.78 25.31 -13.53
C ALA A 520 9.40 23.82 -13.50
N ASP A 521 8.90 23.34 -12.37
CA ASP A 521 8.42 21.96 -12.22
C ASP A 521 7.14 21.75 -13.04
N ALA A 522 6.22 22.73 -13.04
CA ALA A 522 5.02 22.68 -13.87
C ALA A 522 5.36 22.64 -15.37
N ALA A 523 6.35 23.41 -15.81
CA ALA A 523 6.83 23.40 -17.21
C ALA A 523 7.46 22.05 -17.59
N THR A 524 8.26 21.48 -16.69
CA THR A 524 8.90 20.18 -16.92
C THR A 524 7.86 19.05 -16.97
N LEU A 525 6.87 19.08 -16.06
CA LEU A 525 5.75 18.14 -16.07
C LEU A 525 4.92 18.26 -17.36
N ALA A 526 4.59 19.48 -17.81
CA ALA A 526 3.84 19.70 -19.02
C ALA A 526 4.54 19.10 -20.25
N SER A 527 5.86 19.35 -20.38
CA SER A 527 6.66 18.77 -21.45
C SER A 527 6.69 17.24 -21.38
N ALA A 528 6.88 16.65 -20.18
CA ALA A 528 6.91 15.20 -20.02
C ALA A 528 5.58 14.53 -20.39
N ILE A 529 4.44 15.16 -20.06
CA ILE A 529 3.11 14.68 -20.45
C ILE A 529 2.95 14.73 -21.96
N LEU A 530 3.35 15.84 -22.60
CA LEU A 530 3.25 15.97 -24.07
C LEU A 530 4.17 14.99 -24.79
N ASP A 531 5.41 14.79 -24.33
CA ASP A 531 6.34 13.81 -24.91
C ASP A 531 5.77 12.38 -24.88
N GLU A 532 5.00 12.06 -23.84
CA GLU A 532 4.34 10.75 -23.75
C GLU A 532 3.06 10.67 -24.61
N MET A 533 2.33 11.78 -24.78
CA MET A 533 0.98 11.80 -25.36
C MET A 533 0.86 12.56 -26.69
N GLU A 534 1.94 13.05 -27.28
CA GLU A 534 1.88 13.73 -28.60
C GLU A 534 1.51 12.82 -29.76
N SER A 535 1.63 11.51 -29.58
CA SER A 535 1.35 10.52 -30.61
C SER A 535 0.61 9.29 -30.08
N ILE A 536 -0.29 8.75 -30.92
CA ILE A 536 -0.97 7.50 -30.65
C ILE A 536 0.04 6.36 -30.84
N ARG A 537 0.37 5.67 -29.74
CA ARG A 537 1.27 4.52 -29.74
C ARG A 537 0.46 3.22 -29.67
N PRO A 538 0.77 2.21 -30.51
CA PRO A 538 0.05 0.95 -30.45
C PRO A 538 0.33 0.20 -29.15
N VAL A 539 -0.67 -0.51 -28.66
CA VAL A 539 -0.56 -1.50 -27.60
C VAL A 539 -0.60 -2.90 -28.24
N PHE A 540 0.35 -3.73 -27.86
CA PHE A 540 0.44 -5.13 -28.29
C PHE A 540 -0.03 -6.03 -27.15
N PRO A 541 -1.19 -6.72 -27.26
CA PRO A 541 -1.58 -7.77 -26.32
C PRO A 541 -0.74 -9.02 -26.57
N VAL A 542 0.28 -9.23 -25.77
CA VAL A 542 1.24 -10.33 -25.88
C VAL A 542 0.83 -11.44 -24.91
N VAL A 543 0.43 -12.59 -25.44
CA VAL A 543 0.01 -13.74 -24.64
C VAL A 543 1.12 -14.78 -24.60
N THR A 544 1.57 -15.13 -23.38
CA THR A 544 2.68 -16.06 -23.15
C THR A 544 2.31 -17.12 -22.12
N LYS A 545 3.22 -18.04 -21.84
CA LYS A 545 3.21 -18.87 -20.64
C LYS A 545 3.72 -18.08 -19.43
N THR A 546 3.76 -18.70 -18.27
CA THR A 546 4.13 -18.08 -16.99
C THR A 546 5.61 -17.66 -16.85
N HIS A 547 6.42 -17.79 -17.92
CA HIS A 547 7.84 -17.39 -17.89
C HIS A 547 8.06 -15.86 -17.75
N VAL A 548 7.02 -15.06 -17.90
CA VAL A 548 7.03 -13.59 -17.72
C VAL A 548 6.24 -13.15 -16.47
N ILE A 549 5.90 -14.06 -15.58
CA ILE A 549 5.04 -13.81 -14.42
C ILE A 549 5.65 -12.80 -13.42
N ASP A 550 6.95 -12.63 -13.48
CA ASP A 550 7.75 -11.70 -12.64
C ASP A 550 7.85 -10.28 -13.20
N LEU A 551 7.20 -10.00 -14.33
CA LEU A 551 7.11 -8.63 -14.84
C LEU A 551 6.04 -7.85 -14.08
N GLU A 552 6.32 -6.56 -13.88
CA GLU A 552 5.40 -5.62 -13.23
C GLU A 552 5.00 -4.49 -14.19
N ILE A 553 3.95 -3.76 -13.82
CA ILE A 553 3.52 -2.56 -14.56
C ILE A 553 4.68 -1.56 -14.64
N MET A 554 4.84 -0.93 -15.80
CA MET A 554 5.91 0.01 -16.15
C MET A 554 7.30 -0.65 -16.37
N ASP A 555 7.40 -1.98 -16.40
CA ASP A 555 8.62 -2.62 -16.90
C ASP A 555 8.76 -2.37 -18.41
N ASN A 556 9.96 -2.02 -18.84
CA ASN A 556 10.29 -2.00 -20.25
C ASN A 556 10.66 -3.41 -20.72
N VAL A 557 10.07 -3.84 -21.83
CA VAL A 557 10.30 -5.14 -22.45
C VAL A 557 10.56 -5.00 -23.94
N THR A 558 11.28 -5.94 -24.52
CA THR A 558 11.43 -6.04 -25.97
C THR A 558 10.50 -7.14 -26.49
N VAL A 559 9.57 -6.78 -27.38
CA VAL A 559 8.65 -7.72 -28.02
C VAL A 559 9.09 -8.01 -29.45
N GLN A 560 9.36 -9.27 -29.77
CA GLN A 560 9.69 -9.69 -31.13
C GLN A 560 8.41 -9.98 -31.92
N ILE A 561 8.21 -9.27 -33.04
CA ILE A 561 7.10 -9.46 -33.97
C ILE A 561 7.65 -10.00 -35.29
N ASP A 562 7.22 -11.19 -35.71
CA ASP A 562 7.74 -11.90 -36.88
C ASP A 562 6.85 -11.77 -38.13
N ARG A 563 5.90 -10.86 -38.13
CA ARG A 563 5.03 -10.59 -39.27
C ARG A 563 5.73 -9.65 -40.27
N LYS A 564 6.36 -10.26 -41.31
CA LYS A 564 7.19 -9.52 -42.29
C LYS A 564 6.50 -8.38 -43.04
N SER A 565 5.17 -8.40 -43.15
CA SER A 565 4.39 -7.33 -43.78
C SER A 565 3.98 -6.22 -42.81
N SER A 566 4.31 -6.35 -41.53
CA SER A 566 4.00 -5.37 -40.49
C SER A 566 5.06 -4.29 -40.45
N ALA A 567 4.64 -3.06 -40.16
CA ALA A 567 5.55 -1.95 -39.81
C ALA A 567 6.37 -2.25 -38.53
N TRP A 568 5.90 -3.20 -37.72
CA TRP A 568 6.47 -3.61 -36.45
C TRP A 568 7.32 -4.89 -36.53
N TYR A 569 7.74 -5.29 -37.76
CA TYR A 569 8.58 -6.46 -37.94
C TYR A 569 9.93 -6.31 -37.23
N GLY A 570 10.30 -7.27 -36.40
CA GLY A 570 11.54 -7.26 -35.64
C GLY A 570 11.32 -7.03 -34.13
N ASN A 571 12.30 -6.42 -33.49
CA ASN A 571 12.29 -6.15 -32.07
C ASN A 571 11.70 -4.76 -31.79
N ASN A 572 10.75 -4.70 -30.87
CA ASN A 572 10.07 -3.47 -30.47
C ASN A 572 10.19 -3.31 -28.97
N LYS A 573 10.72 -2.14 -28.55
CA LYS A 573 10.76 -1.78 -27.14
C LYS A 573 9.38 -1.27 -26.72
N CYS A 574 8.87 -1.80 -25.62
CA CYS A 574 7.53 -1.49 -25.12
C CYS A 574 7.55 -1.33 -23.61
N GLU A 575 6.64 -0.50 -23.09
CA GLU A 575 6.28 -0.44 -21.66
C GLU A 575 5.13 -1.41 -21.38
N VAL A 576 5.19 -2.16 -20.29
CA VAL A 576 4.08 -3.00 -19.81
C VAL A 576 3.05 -2.09 -19.12
N VAL A 577 1.90 -1.91 -19.76
CA VAL A 577 0.79 -1.07 -19.25
C VAL A 577 -0.36 -1.89 -18.70
N GLY A 578 -0.39 -3.19 -18.98
CA GLY A 578 -1.40 -4.12 -18.47
C GLY A 578 -0.83 -5.52 -18.27
N ILE A 579 -1.26 -6.19 -17.21
CA ILE A 579 -0.89 -7.58 -16.89
C ILE A 579 -2.15 -8.34 -16.49
N SER A 580 -2.32 -9.54 -17.06
CA SER A 580 -3.38 -10.46 -16.70
C SER A 580 -2.79 -11.86 -16.52
N ILE A 581 -2.83 -12.37 -15.29
CA ILE A 581 -2.24 -13.66 -14.91
C ILE A 581 -3.36 -14.68 -14.67
N ASP A 582 -3.42 -15.71 -15.49
CA ASP A 582 -4.32 -16.86 -15.36
C ASP A 582 -3.47 -18.09 -15.02
N LEU A 583 -3.43 -18.43 -13.73
CA LEU A 583 -2.63 -19.56 -13.23
C LEU A 583 -3.24 -20.91 -13.62
N ASP A 584 -4.58 -21.00 -13.71
CA ASP A 584 -5.27 -22.23 -14.09
C ASP A 584 -4.98 -22.59 -15.55
N ALA A 585 -4.92 -21.60 -16.43
CA ALA A 585 -4.53 -21.78 -17.83
C ALA A 585 -3.01 -21.78 -18.05
N ASN A 586 -2.20 -21.52 -17.02
CA ASN A 586 -0.75 -21.33 -17.10
C ASN A 586 -0.40 -20.28 -18.17
N ARG A 587 -1.02 -19.11 -18.08
CA ARG A 587 -0.98 -18.06 -19.09
C ARG A 587 -0.82 -16.69 -18.47
N VAL A 588 0.00 -15.85 -19.10
CA VAL A 588 0.15 -14.43 -18.80
C VAL A 588 -0.10 -13.64 -20.08
N GLN A 589 -0.96 -12.64 -20.00
CA GLN A 589 -1.13 -11.63 -21.02
C GLN A 589 -0.51 -10.33 -20.54
N LEU A 590 0.29 -9.71 -21.38
CA LEU A 590 0.89 -8.40 -21.18
C LEU A 590 0.31 -7.46 -22.23
N ASP A 591 -0.16 -6.30 -21.83
CA ASP A 591 -0.49 -5.21 -22.74
C ASP A 591 0.75 -4.31 -22.83
N CYS A 592 1.44 -4.37 -23.97
CA CYS A 592 2.74 -3.75 -24.18
C CYS A 592 2.59 -2.51 -25.07
N LYS A 593 2.71 -1.30 -24.50
CA LYS A 593 2.65 -0.02 -25.24
C LYS A 593 3.98 0.23 -25.93
N TYR A 594 3.96 0.44 -27.23
CA TYR A 594 5.16 0.69 -28.03
C TYR A 594 5.89 1.98 -27.61
N ILE A 595 7.21 1.89 -27.49
CA ILE A 595 8.09 3.04 -27.27
C ILE A 595 8.86 3.37 -28.55
N GLU A 596 9.66 2.42 -29.04
CA GLU A 596 10.55 2.58 -30.20
C GLU A 596 10.96 1.21 -30.78
N ALA A 597 11.58 1.19 -31.96
CA ALA A 597 12.26 0.00 -32.47
C ALA A 597 13.49 -0.30 -31.61
N ALA A 598 13.65 -1.56 -31.17
CA ALA A 598 14.73 -1.99 -30.29
C ALA A 598 15.99 -2.44 -31.07
#